data_156851197de1fdc638a7e7fa8e17af04
#
_entry.id   156851197de1fdc638a7e7fa8e17af04
#
_cell.length_a   1.000
_cell.length_b   1.000
_cell.length_c   1.000
_cell.angle_alpha   90.00
_cell.angle_beta   90.00
_cell.angle_gamma   90.00
#
_symmetry.space_group_name_H-M   'P 1'
#
loop_
_entity.id
_entity.type
_entity.pdbx_description
1 polymer ?
#
loop_
_entity_poly.entity_id
_entity_poly.type
_entity_poly.pdbx_seq_one_letter_code
_entity_poly.pdbx_strand_id
1 'polypeptide(L)'
;MTWAYFRPGGVIDAGARLNPDGTIAEWEFHNYNSGPSGLQTPYEVGSKKEHQHQSKSPLRQSSYRGLAATANHFARECYMDELAHSIQMDPLEFRLKNAKNERLRNVIQAAADKFGWKSRKKTLGRGFGISAGFEKGGYVAACAEISVTHGAVKVVRVVEAFECGAVVNPEHLANQVEGAVAMGLGGAMFEQIDFADNKIITNKLSHYRVPRFADMPVIESVLLDRKDIVSAGAGETPIVGIAPAVGNAIFDATGQRIRSLPMAPKGLPAGAGSSSSMANGG
;
A
#
# COMPACT_ATOMS: atom_id res chain seq x y z
N MET A 1 -22.66 -12.70 10.46
CA MET A 1 -21.94 -11.42 10.20
C MET A 1 -22.88 -10.21 10.05
N THR A 2 -24.16 -10.39 9.95
CA THR A 2 -25.15 -9.32 9.70
C THR A 2 -25.26 -8.26 10.82
N TRP A 3 -24.73 -8.52 12.00
CA TRP A 3 -24.71 -7.64 13.17
C TRP A 3 -23.31 -7.06 13.49
N ALA A 4 -22.28 -7.47 12.71
CA ALA A 4 -20.90 -7.07 12.94
C ALA A 4 -20.69 -5.58 12.60
N TYR A 5 -19.60 -5.03 13.11
CA TYR A 5 -19.06 -3.76 12.66
C TYR A 5 -18.11 -3.99 11.49
N PHE A 6 -18.07 -3.04 10.57
CA PHE A 6 -17.24 -3.11 9.37
C PHE A 6 -16.21 -2.00 9.38
N ARG A 7 -15.05 -2.24 8.77
CA ARG A 7 -14.12 -1.17 8.45
C ARG A 7 -14.82 -0.20 7.50
N PRO A 8 -14.76 1.12 7.77
CA PRO A 8 -15.35 2.10 6.88
C PRO A 8 -14.82 1.98 5.46
N GLY A 9 -15.71 1.85 4.48
CA GLY A 9 -15.38 2.08 3.09
C GLY A 9 -15.28 3.58 2.84
N GLY A 10 -14.51 3.99 1.84
CA GLY A 10 -14.38 5.41 1.48
C GLY A 10 -13.96 5.61 0.05
N VAL A 11 -14.12 6.83 -0.40
CA VAL A 11 -13.58 7.31 -1.68
C VAL A 11 -12.48 8.33 -1.36
N ILE A 12 -11.43 8.32 -2.14
CA ILE A 12 -10.31 9.23 -1.96
C ILE A 12 -9.98 9.87 -3.30
N ASP A 13 -9.96 11.19 -3.33
CA ASP A 13 -9.52 11.99 -4.45
C ASP A 13 -8.14 12.57 -4.13
N ALA A 14 -7.19 12.39 -5.05
CA ALA A 14 -5.84 12.90 -4.93
C ALA A 14 -5.46 13.72 -6.17
N GLY A 15 -4.84 14.86 -5.97
CA GLY A 15 -4.33 15.75 -7.00
C GLY A 15 -2.97 16.33 -6.62
N ALA A 16 -2.11 16.56 -7.61
CA ALA A 16 -0.82 17.22 -7.38
C ALA A 16 -0.34 17.97 -8.62
N ARG A 17 0.49 18.98 -8.39
CA ARG A 17 1.28 19.65 -9.43
C ARG A 17 2.75 19.47 -9.10
N LEU A 18 3.53 19.08 -10.10
CA LEU A 18 4.98 18.94 -9.98
C LEU A 18 5.71 20.18 -10.47
N ASN A 19 6.83 20.48 -9.85
CA ASN A 19 7.84 21.39 -10.38
C ASN A 19 8.63 20.69 -11.51
N PRO A 20 9.32 21.45 -12.39
CA PRO A 20 10.13 20.86 -13.46
C PRO A 20 11.23 19.90 -12.97
N ASP A 21 11.67 20.06 -11.73
CA ASP A 21 12.69 19.19 -11.11
C ASP A 21 12.09 17.89 -10.51
N GLY A 22 10.76 17.73 -10.53
CA GLY A 22 10.07 16.58 -9.98
C GLY A 22 9.74 16.67 -8.49
N THR A 23 9.94 17.83 -7.85
CA THR A 23 9.40 18.08 -6.51
C THR A 23 7.91 18.40 -6.57
N ILE A 24 7.17 18.12 -5.49
CA ILE A 24 5.73 18.35 -5.42
C ILE A 24 5.48 19.81 -5.04
N ALA A 25 4.93 20.61 -5.98
CA ALA A 25 4.57 21.99 -5.77
C ALA A 25 3.26 22.17 -5.01
N GLU A 26 2.26 21.38 -5.38
CA GLU A 26 0.92 21.40 -4.77
C GLU A 26 0.45 19.98 -4.53
N TRP A 27 -0.25 19.79 -3.42
CA TRP A 27 -0.82 18.53 -3.02
C TRP A 27 -2.25 18.74 -2.55
N GLU A 28 -3.19 17.98 -3.10
CA GLU A 28 -4.59 17.97 -2.71
C GLU A 28 -5.04 16.54 -2.43
N PHE A 29 -5.69 16.31 -1.28
CA PHE A 29 -6.08 14.98 -0.86
C PHE A 29 -7.39 15.02 -0.05
N HIS A 30 -8.43 14.45 -0.61
CA HIS A 30 -9.76 14.43 0.00
C HIS A 30 -10.18 12.99 0.30
N ASN A 31 -10.42 12.71 1.57
CA ASN A 31 -10.94 11.42 2.02
C ASN A 31 -12.42 11.57 2.36
N TYR A 32 -13.25 10.75 1.78
CA TYR A 32 -14.68 10.67 2.06
C TYR A 32 -14.98 9.39 2.82
N ASN A 33 -15.42 9.51 4.06
CA ASN A 33 -15.92 8.49 4.97
C ASN A 33 -14.88 7.59 5.66
N SER A 34 -13.78 7.16 5.05
CA SER A 34 -12.91 6.15 5.71
C SER A 34 -12.20 6.67 6.97
N GLY A 35 -12.00 7.99 7.11
CA GLY A 35 -11.50 8.63 8.34
C GLY A 35 -10.13 9.31 8.20
N PRO A 36 -9.66 9.99 9.27
CA PRO A 36 -8.50 10.88 9.21
C PRO A 36 -7.14 10.20 9.43
N SER A 37 -7.06 8.98 9.96
CA SER A 37 -5.78 8.31 10.21
C SER A 37 -4.98 8.18 8.90
N GLY A 38 -3.72 8.61 8.91
CA GLY A 38 -2.85 8.60 7.73
C GLY A 38 -3.25 9.55 6.62
N LEU A 39 -4.12 10.54 6.90
CA LEU A 39 -4.56 11.55 5.93
C LEU A 39 -3.40 12.43 5.47
N GLN A 40 -2.59 12.88 6.42
CA GLN A 40 -1.49 13.79 6.14
C GLN A 40 -0.39 13.10 5.33
N THR A 41 0.10 13.80 4.30
CA THR A 41 1.26 13.32 3.56
C THR A 41 2.53 13.46 4.39
N PRO A 42 3.39 12.42 4.43
CA PRO A 42 4.70 12.49 5.07
C PRO A 42 5.78 13.11 4.17
N TYR A 43 5.43 13.43 2.92
CA TYR A 43 6.34 14.02 1.95
C TYR A 43 6.37 15.55 2.04
N GLU A 44 7.47 16.12 1.63
CA GLU A 44 7.59 17.56 1.47
C GLU A 44 6.80 18.02 0.25
N VAL A 45 5.94 19.01 0.44
CA VAL A 45 5.11 19.60 -0.61
C VAL A 45 5.09 21.13 -0.45
N GLY A 46 5.06 21.88 -1.54
CA GLY A 46 5.05 23.33 -1.51
C GLY A 46 3.80 23.92 -0.85
N SER A 47 2.64 23.43 -1.25
CA SER A 47 1.36 23.73 -0.59
C SER A 47 0.49 22.49 -0.52
N LYS A 48 -0.37 22.40 0.50
CA LYS A 48 -1.23 21.25 0.67
C LYS A 48 -2.65 21.61 1.12
N LYS A 49 -3.60 20.84 0.61
CA LYS A 49 -4.99 20.79 1.05
C LYS A 49 -5.33 19.34 1.34
N GLU A 50 -5.48 19.01 2.61
CA GLU A 50 -5.79 17.66 3.06
C GLU A 50 -7.06 17.72 3.91
N HIS A 51 -8.12 17.08 3.46
CA HIS A 51 -9.42 17.20 4.12
C HIS A 51 -10.15 15.86 4.22
N GLN A 52 -10.72 15.61 5.40
CA GLN A 52 -11.60 14.47 5.64
C GLN A 52 -13.05 14.94 5.64
N HIS A 53 -13.85 14.38 4.74
CA HIS A 53 -15.28 14.61 4.64
C HIS A 53 -16.04 13.48 5.33
N GLN A 54 -16.89 13.83 6.24
CA GLN A 54 -17.77 12.86 6.88
C GLN A 54 -18.94 12.51 5.98
N SER A 55 -19.34 11.24 5.98
CA SER A 55 -20.58 10.81 5.34
C SER A 55 -21.41 9.93 6.28
N LYS A 56 -22.70 9.83 6.00
CA LYS A 56 -23.59 8.95 6.75
C LYS A 56 -23.57 7.57 6.10
N SER A 57 -22.87 6.61 6.72
CA SER A 57 -22.89 5.23 6.28
C SER A 57 -24.14 4.51 6.82
N PRO A 58 -24.84 3.72 6.02
CA PRO A 58 -25.93 2.86 6.48
C PRO A 58 -25.43 1.65 7.28
N LEU A 59 -24.15 1.29 7.16
CA LEU A 59 -23.55 0.18 7.86
C LEU A 59 -22.92 0.64 9.18
N ARG A 60 -22.92 -0.23 10.18
CA ARG A 60 -22.18 -0.02 11.43
C ARG A 60 -20.69 -0.04 11.11
N GLN A 61 -19.99 1.02 11.50
CA GLN A 61 -18.56 1.18 11.25
C GLN A 61 -17.78 1.10 12.56
N SER A 62 -16.62 0.48 12.52
CA SER A 62 -15.68 0.41 13.64
C SER A 62 -14.25 0.25 13.14
N SER A 63 -13.35 0.23 14.13
CA SER A 63 -11.91 0.14 13.87
C SER A 63 -11.52 -1.23 13.30
N TYR A 64 -10.59 -1.19 12.38
CA TYR A 64 -9.78 -2.29 11.91
C TYR A 64 -8.31 -1.89 12.05
N ARG A 65 -7.37 -2.83 12.15
CA ARG A 65 -5.95 -2.52 12.31
C ARG A 65 -5.48 -1.50 11.25
N GLY A 66 -4.86 -0.41 11.70
CA GLY A 66 -4.43 0.70 10.85
C GLY A 66 -5.52 1.71 10.52
N LEU A 67 -6.77 1.52 10.97
CA LEU A 67 -7.88 2.45 10.76
C LEU A 67 -8.02 2.89 9.29
N ALA A 68 -8.26 4.19 9.05
CA ALA A 68 -8.29 4.79 7.73
C ALA A 68 -6.90 4.85 7.05
N ALA A 69 -5.81 4.71 7.82
CA ALA A 69 -4.46 4.80 7.27
C ALA A 69 -4.20 3.76 6.18
N THR A 70 -4.82 2.57 6.26
CA THR A 70 -4.70 1.56 5.19
C THR A 70 -5.25 2.05 3.86
N ALA A 71 -6.39 2.76 3.86
CA ALA A 71 -6.99 3.32 2.64
C ALA A 71 -6.24 4.57 2.17
N ASN A 72 -5.92 5.48 3.10
CA ASN A 72 -5.22 6.73 2.78
C ASN A 72 -3.82 6.47 2.22
N HIS A 73 -3.07 5.50 2.78
CA HIS A 73 -1.76 5.13 2.24
C HIS A 73 -1.88 4.43 0.88
N PHE A 74 -2.88 3.56 0.70
CA PHE A 74 -3.11 2.94 -0.60
C PHE A 74 -3.31 4.00 -1.69
N ALA A 75 -4.21 4.94 -1.49
CA ALA A 75 -4.47 5.99 -2.47
C ALA A 75 -3.24 6.87 -2.69
N ARG A 76 -2.63 7.38 -1.61
CA ARG A 76 -1.46 8.26 -1.68
C ARG A 76 -0.27 7.61 -2.37
N GLU A 77 0.10 6.39 -1.96
CA GLU A 77 1.29 5.74 -2.47
C GLU A 77 1.15 5.21 -3.89
N CYS A 78 -0.07 4.82 -4.30
CA CYS A 78 -0.36 4.56 -5.70
C CYS A 78 -0.29 5.84 -6.53
N TYR A 79 -0.77 6.97 -6.00
CA TYR A 79 -0.69 8.25 -6.68
C TYR A 79 0.75 8.79 -6.75
N MET A 80 1.56 8.63 -5.71
CA MET A 80 3.00 8.93 -5.75
C MET A 80 3.73 8.15 -6.85
N ASP A 81 3.33 6.91 -7.08
CA ASP A 81 3.87 6.08 -8.15
C ASP A 81 3.42 6.56 -9.54
N GLU A 82 2.16 7.01 -9.67
CA GLU A 82 1.66 7.64 -10.89
C GLU A 82 2.42 8.92 -11.24
N LEU A 83 2.68 9.78 -10.24
CA LEU A 83 3.46 10.99 -10.42
C LEU A 83 4.89 10.69 -10.87
N ALA A 84 5.54 9.70 -10.26
CA ALA A 84 6.87 9.27 -10.68
C ALA A 84 6.88 8.83 -12.16
N HIS A 85 5.93 7.99 -12.56
CA HIS A 85 5.82 7.52 -13.94
C HIS A 85 5.48 8.64 -14.94
N SER A 86 4.68 9.65 -14.53
CA SER A 86 4.30 10.77 -15.39
C SER A 86 5.50 11.61 -15.85
N ILE A 87 6.57 11.61 -15.06
CA ILE A 87 7.84 12.32 -15.38
C ILE A 87 8.98 11.34 -15.67
N GLN A 88 8.68 10.06 -15.90
CA GLN A 88 9.66 9.00 -16.21
C GLN A 88 10.77 8.85 -15.15
N MET A 89 10.45 9.13 -13.88
CA MET A 89 11.38 8.96 -12.76
C MET A 89 11.15 7.61 -12.08
N ASP A 90 12.24 6.97 -11.63
CA ASP A 90 12.12 5.74 -10.82
C ASP A 90 11.31 6.01 -9.55
N PRO A 91 10.33 5.15 -9.19
CA PRO A 91 9.47 5.35 -8.02
C PRO A 91 10.22 5.47 -6.68
N LEU A 92 11.38 4.83 -6.54
CA LEU A 92 12.24 4.99 -5.37
C LEU A 92 12.87 6.38 -5.35
N GLU A 93 13.44 6.82 -6.48
CA GLU A 93 14.09 8.13 -6.61
C GLU A 93 13.10 9.26 -6.37
N PHE A 94 11.89 9.16 -6.91
CA PHE A 94 10.82 10.14 -6.71
C PHE A 94 10.45 10.28 -5.23
N ARG A 95 10.32 9.15 -4.50
CA ARG A 95 10.05 9.17 -3.06
C ARG A 95 11.20 9.78 -2.26
N LEU A 96 12.43 9.37 -2.53
CA LEU A 96 13.61 9.91 -1.86
C LEU A 96 13.80 11.41 -2.13
N LYS A 97 13.46 11.88 -3.32
CA LYS A 97 13.50 13.29 -3.68
C LYS A 97 12.54 14.15 -2.84
N ASN A 98 11.33 13.64 -2.62
CA ASN A 98 10.27 14.33 -1.91
C ASN A 98 10.21 14.01 -0.40
N ALA A 99 10.96 13.03 0.08
CA ALA A 99 11.06 12.70 1.51
C ALA A 99 12.15 13.51 2.18
N LYS A 100 11.81 14.57 2.92
CA LYS A 100 12.77 15.37 3.71
C LYS A 100 13.01 14.80 5.11
N ASN A 101 12.01 14.13 5.68
CA ASN A 101 12.14 13.50 6.98
C ASN A 101 13.15 12.35 6.90
N GLU A 102 14.20 12.41 7.73
CA GLU A 102 15.28 11.42 7.74
C GLU A 102 14.77 10.00 8.06
N ARG A 103 13.84 9.85 9.02
CA ARG A 103 13.30 8.55 9.41
C ARG A 103 12.55 7.90 8.25
N LEU A 104 11.75 8.70 7.51
CA LEU A 104 11.06 8.21 6.31
C LEU A 104 12.06 7.79 5.23
N ARG A 105 13.09 8.62 4.98
CA ARG A 105 14.15 8.30 4.00
C ARG A 105 14.86 7.00 4.34
N ASN A 106 15.19 6.81 5.62
CA ASN A 106 15.92 5.65 6.09
C ASN A 106 15.14 4.35 5.90
N VAL A 107 13.82 4.33 6.19
CA VAL A 107 13.00 3.13 5.93
C VAL A 107 12.84 2.86 4.43
N ILE A 108 12.66 3.92 3.60
CA ILE A 108 12.60 3.77 2.14
C ILE A 108 13.88 3.16 1.60
N GLN A 109 15.03 3.69 2.01
CA GLN A 109 16.33 3.20 1.56
C GLN A 109 16.60 1.77 2.04
N ALA A 110 16.31 1.49 3.32
CA ALA A 110 16.54 0.16 3.91
C ALA A 110 15.67 -0.93 3.23
N ALA A 111 14.40 -0.63 2.94
CA ALA A 111 13.53 -1.55 2.20
C ALA A 111 14.06 -1.79 0.78
N ALA A 112 14.43 -0.73 0.07
CA ALA A 112 14.91 -0.81 -1.30
C ALA A 112 16.24 -1.57 -1.40
N ASP A 113 17.18 -1.33 -0.48
CA ASP A 113 18.49 -2.00 -0.46
C ASP A 113 18.34 -3.49 -0.15
N LYS A 114 17.58 -3.85 0.87
CA LYS A 114 17.31 -5.25 1.24
C LYS A 114 16.56 -5.98 0.12
N PHE A 115 15.65 -5.30 -0.55
CA PHE A 115 14.91 -5.87 -1.68
C PHE A 115 15.79 -6.08 -2.91
N GLY A 116 16.83 -5.27 -3.08
CA GLY A 116 17.66 -5.22 -4.30
C GLY A 116 16.99 -4.40 -5.40
N TRP A 117 16.33 -3.30 -5.06
CA TRP A 117 15.51 -2.49 -5.98
C TRP A 117 16.26 -2.12 -7.27
N LYS A 118 17.51 -1.70 -7.16
CA LYS A 118 18.33 -1.29 -8.31
C LYS A 118 18.78 -2.44 -9.22
N SER A 119 18.83 -3.65 -8.68
CA SER A 119 19.25 -4.87 -9.41
C SER A 119 18.10 -5.75 -9.88
N ARG A 120 16.82 -5.30 -9.64
CA ARG A 120 15.65 -6.04 -10.07
C ARG A 120 15.61 -6.26 -11.57
N LYS A 121 15.29 -7.47 -11.98
CA LYS A 121 15.21 -7.83 -13.40
C LYS A 121 13.74 -7.92 -13.82
N LYS A 122 13.34 -7.05 -14.72
CA LYS A 122 11.98 -7.08 -15.28
C LYS A 122 11.85 -8.27 -16.23
N THR A 123 10.89 -9.13 -15.99
CA THR A 123 10.53 -10.26 -16.84
C THR A 123 9.02 -10.26 -17.05
N LEU A 124 8.57 -10.90 -18.12
CA LEU A 124 7.15 -10.95 -18.45
C LEU A 124 6.33 -11.54 -17.28
N GLY A 125 5.26 -10.87 -16.92
CA GLY A 125 4.38 -11.25 -15.83
C GLY A 125 4.96 -11.03 -14.42
N ARG A 126 6.15 -10.44 -14.27
CA ARG A 126 6.71 -9.99 -13.00
C ARG A 126 6.55 -8.49 -12.84
N GLY A 127 6.25 -8.06 -11.64
CA GLY A 127 6.16 -6.64 -11.30
C GLY A 127 6.71 -6.36 -9.92
N PHE A 128 7.20 -5.13 -9.77
CA PHE A 128 7.86 -4.62 -8.57
C PHE A 128 7.22 -3.31 -8.15
N GLY A 129 6.88 -3.18 -6.88
CA GLY A 129 6.27 -1.96 -6.35
C GLY A 129 6.90 -1.56 -5.04
N ILE A 130 6.92 -0.26 -4.78
CA ILE A 130 7.42 0.34 -3.55
C ILE A 130 6.38 1.29 -2.98
N SER A 131 6.32 1.35 -1.66
CA SER A 131 5.49 2.30 -0.90
C SER A 131 6.21 2.72 0.36
N ALA A 132 5.76 3.84 0.95
CA ALA A 132 6.25 4.28 2.24
C ALA A 132 5.14 4.98 3.03
N GLY A 133 5.31 5.13 4.32
CA GLY A 133 4.30 5.78 5.13
C GLY A 133 4.73 6.08 6.56
N PHE A 134 3.85 6.80 7.21
CA PHE A 134 3.97 7.19 8.61
C PHE A 134 2.61 7.05 9.28
N GLU A 135 2.57 6.42 10.42
CA GLU A 135 1.37 6.36 11.27
C GLU A 135 1.79 6.19 12.73
N LYS A 136 1.12 6.90 13.64
CA LYS A 136 1.29 6.74 15.10
C LYS A 136 2.73 6.71 15.61
N GLY A 137 3.60 7.57 15.05
CA GLY A 137 5.00 7.69 15.46
C GLY A 137 5.96 6.67 14.83
N GLY A 138 5.46 5.71 14.05
CA GLY A 138 6.27 4.76 13.30
C GLY A 138 6.37 5.10 11.81
N TYR A 139 7.48 4.73 11.18
CA TYR A 139 7.73 4.84 9.75
C TYR A 139 7.88 3.46 9.14
N VAL A 140 7.32 3.28 7.95
CA VAL A 140 7.35 2.01 7.23
C VAL A 140 7.63 2.24 5.76
N ALA A 141 8.34 1.32 5.13
CA ALA A 141 8.42 1.22 3.69
C ALA A 141 8.37 -0.25 3.28
N ALA A 142 7.64 -0.55 2.23
CA ALA A 142 7.48 -1.89 1.71
C ALA A 142 7.86 -1.96 0.23
N CYS A 143 8.60 -3.00 -0.14
CA CYS A 143 8.83 -3.40 -1.52
C CYS A 143 8.14 -4.75 -1.75
N ALA A 144 7.39 -4.87 -2.82
CA ALA A 144 6.70 -6.10 -3.20
C ALA A 144 7.12 -6.58 -4.60
N GLU A 145 7.29 -7.89 -4.73
CA GLU A 145 7.39 -8.60 -5.99
C GLU A 145 6.15 -9.44 -6.19
N ILE A 146 5.55 -9.34 -7.38
CA ILE A 146 4.40 -10.15 -7.78
C ILE A 146 4.67 -10.93 -9.04
N SER A 147 3.86 -11.97 -9.25
CA SER A 147 3.71 -12.61 -10.57
C SER A 147 2.25 -12.57 -11.00
N VAL A 148 2.05 -12.38 -12.30
CA VAL A 148 0.73 -12.43 -12.95
C VAL A 148 0.71 -13.55 -13.97
N THR A 149 -0.22 -14.48 -13.83
CA THR A 149 -0.40 -15.61 -14.73
C THR A 149 -1.90 -15.77 -15.02
N HIS A 150 -2.28 -15.63 -16.29
CA HIS A 150 -3.68 -15.70 -16.73
C HIS A 150 -4.64 -14.82 -15.88
N GLY A 151 -4.20 -13.61 -15.55
CA GLY A 151 -4.94 -12.66 -14.73
C GLY A 151 -4.92 -12.94 -13.21
N ALA A 152 -4.39 -14.08 -12.78
CA ALA A 152 -4.19 -14.35 -11.36
C ALA A 152 -2.93 -13.65 -10.84
N VAL A 153 -3.07 -12.86 -9.79
CA VAL A 153 -1.97 -12.17 -9.11
C VAL A 153 -1.51 -13.00 -7.93
N LYS A 154 -0.21 -13.28 -7.86
CA LYS A 154 0.44 -13.88 -6.70
C LYS A 154 1.52 -12.94 -6.17
N VAL A 155 1.44 -12.58 -4.89
CA VAL A 155 2.54 -11.89 -4.21
C VAL A 155 3.62 -12.92 -3.91
N VAL A 156 4.84 -12.67 -4.38
CA VAL A 156 5.95 -13.64 -4.33
C VAL A 156 6.87 -13.32 -3.17
N ARG A 157 7.19 -12.04 -2.99
CA ARG A 157 8.13 -11.58 -1.99
C ARG A 157 7.73 -10.19 -1.49
N VAL A 158 7.88 -9.96 -0.20
CA VAL A 158 7.73 -8.65 0.43
C VAL A 158 8.96 -8.40 1.30
N VAL A 159 9.54 -7.23 1.15
CA VAL A 159 10.53 -6.69 2.10
C VAL A 159 9.89 -5.48 2.75
N GLU A 160 9.82 -5.48 4.07
CA GLU A 160 9.28 -4.35 4.82
C GLU A 160 10.30 -3.83 5.82
N ALA A 161 10.68 -2.56 5.68
CA ALA A 161 11.50 -1.83 6.63
C ALA A 161 10.62 -1.04 7.58
N PHE A 162 10.89 -1.14 8.87
CA PHE A 162 10.10 -0.52 9.91
C PHE A 162 10.96 0.15 10.98
N GLU A 163 10.56 1.35 11.38
CA GLU A 163 11.19 2.14 12.43
C GLU A 163 10.11 2.71 13.37
N CYS A 164 10.21 2.38 14.64
CA CYS A 164 9.27 2.84 15.68
C CYS A 164 9.98 3.51 16.87
N GLY A 165 11.19 4.01 16.70
CA GLY A 165 12.06 4.41 17.77
C GLY A 165 12.88 3.23 18.33
N ALA A 166 13.12 3.20 19.63
CA ALA A 166 13.87 2.12 20.26
C ALA A 166 13.15 0.76 20.12
N VAL A 167 13.88 -0.24 19.67
CA VAL A 167 13.41 -1.63 19.57
C VAL A 167 13.57 -2.31 20.93
N VAL A 168 12.46 -2.62 21.58
CA VAL A 168 12.45 -3.27 22.91
C VAL A 168 12.72 -4.77 22.80
N ASN A 169 12.07 -5.44 21.84
CA ASN A 169 12.27 -6.85 21.56
C ASN A 169 12.28 -7.09 20.05
N PRO A 170 13.45 -7.33 19.43
CA PRO A 170 13.59 -7.48 17.98
C PRO A 170 12.78 -8.65 17.40
N GLU A 171 12.75 -9.79 18.10
CA GLU A 171 12.03 -10.98 17.63
C GLU A 171 10.51 -10.73 17.59
N HIS A 172 9.95 -10.21 18.68
CA HIS A 172 8.54 -9.87 18.73
C HIS A 172 8.17 -8.74 17.75
N LEU A 173 9.08 -7.79 17.52
CA LEU A 173 8.87 -6.74 16.55
C LEU A 173 8.85 -7.30 15.12
N ALA A 174 9.76 -8.22 14.78
CA ALA A 174 9.74 -8.90 13.49
C ALA A 174 8.42 -9.66 13.28
N ASN A 175 7.98 -10.43 14.28
CA ASN A 175 6.68 -11.14 14.24
C ASN A 175 5.50 -10.18 14.05
N GLN A 176 5.55 -8.97 14.65
CA GLN A 176 4.52 -7.93 14.45
C GLN A 176 4.50 -7.40 13.02
N VAL A 177 5.67 -7.19 12.42
CA VAL A 177 5.79 -6.77 11.02
C VAL A 177 5.26 -7.85 10.09
N GLU A 178 5.70 -9.09 10.24
CA GLU A 178 5.25 -10.22 9.41
C GLU A 178 3.74 -10.45 9.53
N GLY A 179 3.21 -10.41 10.75
CA GLY A 179 1.76 -10.50 10.99
C GLY A 179 0.97 -9.34 10.39
N ALA A 180 1.56 -8.15 10.33
CA ALA A 180 0.96 -6.98 9.68
C ALA A 180 0.93 -7.12 8.16
N VAL A 181 1.99 -7.63 7.55
CA VAL A 181 2.04 -7.97 6.11
C VAL A 181 0.96 -9.00 5.77
N ALA A 182 0.89 -10.10 6.52
CA ALA A 182 -0.10 -11.16 6.30
C ALA A 182 -1.54 -10.60 6.39
N MET A 183 -1.84 -9.82 7.43
CA MET A 183 -3.16 -9.20 7.61
C MET A 183 -3.45 -8.15 6.53
N GLY A 184 -2.45 -7.34 6.16
CA GLY A 184 -2.56 -6.33 5.11
C GLY A 184 -2.84 -6.93 3.73
N LEU A 185 -2.26 -8.08 3.41
CA LEU A 185 -2.56 -8.83 2.19
C LEU A 185 -4.02 -9.27 2.13
N GLY A 186 -4.63 -9.60 3.26
CA GLY A 186 -6.06 -9.92 3.34
C GLY A 186 -6.91 -8.78 2.81
N GLY A 187 -6.80 -7.62 3.40
CA GLY A 187 -7.55 -6.42 2.97
C GLY A 187 -7.17 -5.92 1.58
N ALA A 188 -5.92 -6.13 1.15
CA ALA A 188 -5.45 -5.72 -0.16
C ALA A 188 -6.02 -6.59 -1.29
N MET A 189 -6.13 -7.91 -1.09
CA MET A 189 -6.37 -8.86 -2.17
C MET A 189 -7.70 -9.60 -2.10
N PHE A 190 -8.26 -9.83 -0.90
CA PHE A 190 -9.31 -10.85 -0.74
C PHE A 190 -10.52 -10.40 0.08
N GLU A 191 -10.29 -9.67 1.18
CA GLU A 191 -11.32 -9.46 2.20
C GLU A 191 -12.36 -8.42 1.76
N GLN A 192 -13.59 -8.86 1.58
CA GLN A 192 -14.70 -8.05 1.11
C GLN A 192 -16.01 -8.50 1.74
N ILE A 193 -16.84 -7.55 2.09
CA ILE A 193 -18.23 -7.80 2.44
C ILE A 193 -19.11 -7.39 1.26
N ASP A 194 -19.77 -8.34 0.66
CA ASP A 194 -20.72 -8.13 -0.43
C ASP A 194 -22.12 -7.94 0.12
N PHE A 195 -22.86 -7.02 -0.48
CA PHE A 195 -24.26 -6.77 -0.17
C PHE A 195 -25.04 -6.43 -1.44
N ALA A 196 -26.30 -6.87 -1.50
CA ALA A 196 -27.25 -6.52 -2.55
C ALA A 196 -28.65 -6.49 -1.94
N ASP A 197 -29.55 -5.71 -2.49
CA ASP A 197 -30.97 -5.62 -2.09
C ASP A 197 -31.13 -5.42 -0.58
N ASN A 198 -30.35 -4.51 0.00
CA ASN A 198 -30.29 -4.24 1.44
C ASN A 198 -29.93 -5.42 2.35
N LYS A 199 -29.33 -6.49 1.80
CA LYS A 199 -28.91 -7.68 2.53
C LYS A 199 -27.40 -7.90 2.40
N ILE A 200 -26.76 -8.32 3.49
CA ILE A 200 -25.36 -8.77 3.46
C ILE A 200 -25.33 -10.18 2.89
N ILE A 201 -24.65 -10.36 1.75
CA ILE A 201 -24.46 -11.64 1.07
C ILE A 201 -23.37 -12.45 1.74
N THR A 202 -22.26 -11.79 2.12
CA THR A 202 -21.16 -12.40 2.89
C THR A 202 -21.60 -12.58 4.35
N ASN A 203 -22.60 -13.45 4.58
CA ASN A 203 -23.25 -13.62 5.89
C ASN A 203 -22.68 -14.77 6.73
N LYS A 204 -21.74 -15.56 6.17
CA LYS A 204 -21.08 -16.70 6.84
C LYS A 204 -19.56 -16.54 6.72
N LEU A 205 -18.82 -17.06 7.69
CA LEU A 205 -17.35 -17.08 7.66
C LEU A 205 -16.79 -17.84 6.45
N SER A 206 -17.48 -18.89 5.96
CA SER A 206 -17.09 -19.61 4.75
C SER A 206 -17.18 -18.78 3.46
N HIS A 207 -17.91 -17.67 3.48
CA HIS A 207 -18.02 -16.73 2.35
C HIS A 207 -17.03 -15.57 2.45
N TYR A 208 -16.34 -15.44 3.60
CA TYR A 208 -15.36 -14.38 3.83
C TYR A 208 -13.96 -14.93 3.66
N ARG A 209 -13.33 -14.62 2.51
CA ARG A 209 -12.00 -15.11 2.21
C ARG A 209 -10.94 -14.31 2.96
N VAL A 210 -10.12 -15.02 3.73
CA VAL A 210 -8.87 -14.50 4.33
C VAL A 210 -7.67 -15.14 3.64
N PRO A 211 -6.46 -14.59 3.77
CA PRO A 211 -5.24 -15.21 3.28
C PRO A 211 -5.04 -16.61 3.86
N ARG A 212 -4.54 -17.51 3.04
CA ARG A 212 -4.17 -18.88 3.42
C ARG A 212 -2.66 -19.06 3.28
N PHE A 213 -2.10 -20.13 3.81
CA PHE A 213 -0.67 -20.41 3.68
C PHE A 213 -0.16 -20.37 2.24
N ALA A 214 -0.95 -20.85 1.28
CA ALA A 214 -0.60 -20.80 -0.14
C ALA A 214 -0.57 -19.37 -0.74
N ASP A 215 -1.22 -18.41 -0.08
CA ASP A 215 -1.25 -17.02 -0.51
C ASP A 215 -0.06 -16.22 0.06
N MET A 216 0.66 -16.78 1.06
CA MET A 216 1.74 -16.07 1.73
C MET A 216 2.98 -15.95 0.85
N PRO A 217 3.54 -14.73 0.71
CA PRO A 217 4.84 -14.51 0.10
C PRO A 217 5.99 -14.89 1.05
N VAL A 218 7.19 -14.87 0.53
CA VAL A 218 8.38 -14.73 1.38
C VAL A 218 8.35 -13.32 1.99
N ILE A 219 8.39 -13.22 3.31
CA ILE A 219 8.38 -11.94 4.04
C ILE A 219 9.74 -11.76 4.69
N GLU A 220 10.35 -10.60 4.48
CA GLU A 220 11.60 -10.19 5.11
C GLU A 220 11.40 -8.85 5.78
N SER A 221 11.69 -8.77 7.07
CA SER A 221 11.63 -7.53 7.84
C SER A 221 13.03 -6.90 8.02
N VAL A 222 13.10 -5.57 7.95
CA VAL A 222 14.28 -4.77 8.28
C VAL A 222 13.91 -3.82 9.41
N LEU A 223 14.45 -4.04 10.61
CA LEU A 223 14.13 -3.24 11.78
C LEU A 223 15.22 -2.18 11.98
N LEU A 224 14.82 -0.91 11.98
CA LEU A 224 15.72 0.21 12.25
C LEU A 224 15.59 0.60 13.73
N ASP A 225 16.63 0.31 14.51
CA ASP A 225 16.66 0.59 15.95
C ASP A 225 17.19 2.02 16.21
N ARG A 226 16.30 2.90 16.64
CA ARG A 226 16.59 4.29 17.03
C ARG A 226 16.51 4.43 18.55
N LYS A 227 17.59 4.00 19.24
CA LYS A 227 17.70 4.03 20.71
C LYS A 227 17.60 5.43 21.31
N ASP A 228 17.81 6.45 20.50
CA ASP A 228 17.69 7.87 20.83
C ASP A 228 16.22 8.38 20.83
N ILE A 229 15.27 7.55 20.36
CA ILE A 229 13.85 7.90 20.24
C ILE A 229 13.01 6.92 21.07
N VAL A 230 12.06 7.44 21.83
CA VAL A 230 11.12 6.60 22.58
C VAL A 230 10.33 5.71 21.63
N SER A 231 10.16 4.43 22.00
CA SER A 231 9.40 3.47 21.19
C SER A 231 7.94 3.88 21.03
N ALA A 232 7.48 3.97 19.80
CA ALA A 232 6.08 4.21 19.45
C ALA A 232 5.26 2.90 19.36
N GLY A 233 5.94 1.74 19.41
CA GLY A 233 5.32 0.43 19.22
C GLY A 233 5.05 0.09 17.75
N ALA A 234 4.53 -1.09 17.49
CA ALA A 234 4.30 -1.66 16.17
C ALA A 234 2.89 -2.25 16.00
N GLY A 235 1.92 -1.72 16.75
CA GLY A 235 0.58 -2.29 16.77
C GLY A 235 -0.14 -2.20 15.42
N GLU A 236 0.03 -1.10 14.69
CA GLU A 236 -0.77 -0.80 13.49
C GLU A 236 0.08 -0.38 12.28
N THR A 237 1.15 0.41 12.48
CA THR A 237 1.87 1.06 11.38
C THR A 237 2.39 0.11 10.30
N PRO A 238 2.93 -1.07 10.59
CA PRO A 238 3.46 -1.94 9.54
C PRO A 238 2.44 -2.35 8.47
N ILE A 239 1.13 -2.38 8.79
CA ILE A 239 0.10 -2.82 7.82
C ILE A 239 -0.10 -1.86 6.64
N VAL A 240 0.30 -0.58 6.76
CA VAL A 240 -0.10 0.44 5.77
C VAL A 240 0.74 0.38 4.50
N GLY A 241 1.92 -0.23 4.53
CA GLY A 241 2.83 -0.31 3.38
C GLY A 241 2.41 -1.34 2.31
N ILE A 242 1.72 -2.40 2.71
CA ILE A 242 1.58 -3.58 1.85
C ILE A 242 0.63 -3.38 0.67
N ALA A 243 -0.56 -2.82 0.89
CA ALA A 243 -1.54 -2.67 -0.18
C ALA A 243 -1.01 -1.79 -1.34
N PRO A 244 -0.42 -0.61 -1.09
CA PRO A 244 0.10 0.20 -2.18
C PRO A 244 1.34 -0.41 -2.85
N ALA A 245 2.23 -1.10 -2.12
CA ALA A 245 3.36 -1.77 -2.72
C ALA A 245 2.90 -2.84 -3.73
N VAL A 246 1.89 -3.65 -3.37
CA VAL A 246 1.30 -4.65 -4.27
C VAL A 246 0.57 -3.97 -5.44
N GLY A 247 -0.19 -2.91 -5.21
CA GLY A 247 -0.89 -2.16 -6.27
C GLY A 247 0.08 -1.58 -7.31
N ASN A 248 1.19 -1.02 -6.86
CA ASN A 248 2.25 -0.50 -7.72
C ASN A 248 2.97 -1.63 -8.48
N ALA A 249 3.17 -2.79 -7.85
CA ALA A 249 3.73 -3.96 -8.52
C ALA A 249 2.78 -4.53 -9.59
N ILE A 250 1.46 -4.49 -9.38
CA ILE A 250 0.46 -4.86 -10.40
C ILE A 250 0.59 -3.93 -11.60
N PHE A 251 0.69 -2.63 -11.38
CA PHE A 251 0.89 -1.68 -12.46
C PHE A 251 2.19 -1.94 -13.23
N ASP A 252 3.30 -2.15 -12.53
CA ASP A 252 4.59 -2.45 -13.18
C ASP A 252 4.54 -3.72 -14.04
N ALA A 253 3.79 -4.75 -13.60
CA ALA A 253 3.62 -6.00 -14.35
C ALA A 253 2.68 -5.87 -15.56
N THR A 254 1.65 -5.04 -15.49
CA THR A 254 0.49 -5.11 -16.38
C THR A 254 0.11 -3.79 -17.06
N GLY A 255 0.63 -2.66 -16.58
CA GLY A 255 0.20 -1.33 -17.01
C GLY A 255 -1.18 -0.91 -16.47
N GLN A 256 -1.85 -1.75 -15.66
CA GLN A 256 -3.18 -1.44 -15.11
C GLN A 256 -3.07 -0.82 -13.72
N ARG A 257 -3.63 0.38 -13.54
CA ARG A 257 -3.78 1.00 -12.22
C ARG A 257 -5.04 0.50 -11.54
N ILE A 258 -4.87 -0.20 -10.43
CA ILE A 258 -5.98 -0.64 -9.58
C ILE A 258 -6.28 0.48 -8.57
N ARG A 259 -7.52 0.94 -8.56
CA ARG A 259 -7.98 2.07 -7.71
C ARG A 259 -9.04 1.65 -6.68
N SER A 260 -9.17 0.37 -6.41
CA SER A 260 -10.11 -0.18 -5.43
C SER A 260 -9.50 -1.32 -4.64
N LEU A 261 -9.97 -1.48 -3.41
CA LEU A 261 -9.65 -2.60 -2.54
C LEU A 261 -10.91 -3.45 -2.28
N PRO A 262 -10.79 -4.77 -2.27
CA PRO A 262 -9.61 -5.57 -2.63
C PRO A 262 -9.30 -5.47 -4.12
N MET A 263 -8.00 -5.58 -4.48
CA MET A 263 -7.52 -5.24 -5.83
C MET A 263 -7.95 -6.23 -6.92
N ALA A 264 -7.91 -7.51 -6.65
CA ALA A 264 -8.19 -8.52 -7.66
C ALA A 264 -8.83 -9.77 -7.02
N PRO A 265 -9.99 -9.65 -6.35
CA PRO A 265 -10.60 -10.76 -5.61
C PRO A 265 -11.06 -11.90 -6.54
N LYS A 266 -11.24 -11.62 -7.82
CA LYS A 266 -11.62 -12.59 -8.88
C LYS A 266 -10.58 -12.67 -10.02
N GLY A 267 -9.36 -12.16 -9.79
CA GLY A 267 -8.34 -11.97 -10.81
C GLY A 267 -8.45 -10.61 -11.52
N LEU A 268 -7.42 -10.26 -12.29
CA LEU A 268 -7.41 -9.04 -13.08
C LEU A 268 -8.33 -9.18 -14.31
N PRO A 269 -8.92 -8.08 -14.80
CA PRO A 269 -9.71 -8.09 -16.04
C PRO A 269 -8.93 -8.66 -17.23
N ALA A 270 -9.63 -9.27 -18.17
CA ALA A 270 -9.02 -9.79 -19.40
C ALA A 270 -8.28 -8.68 -20.15
N GLY A 271 -7.05 -8.94 -20.61
CA GLY A 271 -6.14 -7.95 -21.23
C GLY A 271 -4.96 -7.54 -20.34
N ALA A 272 -4.97 -7.91 -19.07
CA ALA A 272 -3.83 -7.70 -18.17
C ALA A 272 -2.67 -8.63 -18.57
N GLY A 273 -1.69 -8.11 -19.26
CA GLY A 273 -0.44 -8.82 -19.59
C GLY A 273 -0.23 -9.20 -21.07
N SER A 274 -1.11 -8.83 -21.98
CA SER A 274 -0.84 -8.93 -23.43
C SER A 274 -0.37 -7.58 -23.98
N SER A 275 0.87 -7.20 -23.75
CA SER A 275 1.51 -6.27 -24.66
C SER A 275 1.81 -7.05 -25.96
N SER A 276 0.89 -6.99 -26.92
CA SER A 276 1.20 -7.35 -28.31
C SER A 276 2.33 -6.44 -28.76
N SER A 277 3.51 -7.01 -28.98
CA SER A 277 4.52 -6.42 -29.85
C SER A 277 3.88 -6.22 -31.21
N MET A 278 3.42 -5.02 -31.52
CA MET A 278 3.23 -4.64 -32.92
C MET A 278 4.63 -4.53 -33.50
N ALA A 279 5.06 -5.61 -34.10
CA ALA A 279 6.14 -5.60 -35.07
C ALA A 279 5.67 -4.70 -36.24
N ASN A 280 6.30 -3.56 -36.38
CA ASN A 280 6.28 -2.80 -37.62
C ASN A 280 6.98 -3.66 -38.67
N GLY A 281 6.22 -4.27 -39.54
CA GLY A 281 6.64 -4.81 -40.79
C GLY A 281 6.01 -4.01 -41.92
N GLY A 282 6.84 -3.41 -42.75
CA GLY A 282 6.45 -2.74 -43.97
C GLY A 282 7.26 -1.51 -44.23
#